data_7ba70e9a10cc456d84348060515f12b4
#
_entry.id   7ba70e9a10cc456d84348060515f12b4
#
_cell.length_a   1.000
_cell.length_b   1.000
_cell.length_c   1.000
_cell.angle_alpha   90.00
_cell.angle_beta   90.00
_cell.angle_gamma   90.00
#
_symmetry.space_group_name_H-M   'P 1'
#
loop_
_entity.id
_entity.type
_entity.pdbx_description
1 polymer ?
#
loop_
_entity_poly.entity_id
_entity_poly.type
_entity_poly.pdbx_seq_one_letter_code
_entity_poly.pdbx_strand_id
1 'polypeptide(L)'
;KKQKQALEMLFSSLNEREREIITRYFGISHDGETLEEIGKTLNLTKERVRQIKEDGLKKLRSYAIGSKDVMNIYKEYVISEN
;
A
#
# COMPACT_ATOMS: atom_id res chain seq x y z
N LYS A 1 6.86 -11.18 13.49
CA LYS A 1 8.08 -11.64 12.88
C LYS A 1 7.82 -12.24 11.52
N LYS A 2 7.02 -13.30 11.46
CA LYS A 2 6.56 -13.82 10.18
C LYS A 2 5.74 -12.76 9.45
N GLN A 3 4.95 -12.02 10.21
CA GLN A 3 4.10 -10.98 9.65
C GLN A 3 4.91 -9.87 9.00
N LYS A 4 6.02 -9.50 9.64
CA LYS A 4 6.86 -8.45 9.09
C LYS A 4 7.51 -8.90 7.78
N GLN A 5 7.96 -10.16 7.71
CA GLN A 5 8.53 -10.69 6.48
C GLN A 5 7.50 -10.75 5.37
N ALA A 6 6.28 -11.18 5.70
CA ALA A 6 5.21 -11.27 4.72
C ALA A 6 4.87 -9.88 4.18
N LEU A 7 4.85 -8.88 5.06
CA LEU A 7 4.58 -7.51 4.65
C LEU A 7 5.64 -6.98 3.72
N GLU A 8 6.90 -7.26 4.03
CA GLU A 8 8.00 -6.83 3.18
C GLU A 8 7.94 -7.51 1.81
N MET A 9 7.61 -8.80 1.80
CA MET A 9 7.46 -9.52 0.55
C MET A 9 6.31 -8.95 -0.28
N LEU A 10 5.21 -8.63 0.38
CA LEU A 10 4.06 -8.05 -0.30
C LEU A 10 4.45 -6.73 -0.97
N PHE A 11 5.16 -5.89 -0.23
CA PHE A 11 5.53 -4.57 -0.75
C PHE A 11 6.67 -4.62 -1.76
N SER A 12 7.40 -5.75 -1.83
CA SER A 12 8.48 -5.87 -2.81
C SER A 12 7.98 -5.86 -4.25
N SER A 13 6.69 -6.09 -4.45
CA SER A 13 6.09 -6.05 -5.78
C SER A 13 5.83 -4.62 -6.27
N LEU A 14 6.02 -3.63 -5.41
CA LEU A 14 5.73 -2.24 -5.72
C LEU A 14 7.02 -1.48 -6.06
N ASN A 15 6.89 -0.45 -6.90
CA ASN A 15 8.00 0.47 -7.06
C ASN A 15 8.03 1.42 -5.86
N GLU A 16 9.06 2.24 -5.77
CA GLU A 16 9.25 3.11 -4.62
C GLU A 16 8.10 4.08 -4.40
N ARG A 17 7.60 4.66 -5.48
CA ARG A 17 6.52 5.64 -5.38
C ARG A 17 5.23 4.99 -4.89
N GLU A 18 4.90 3.83 -5.43
CA GLU A 18 3.71 3.10 -5.01
C GLU A 18 3.82 2.69 -3.55
N ARG A 19 4.99 2.21 -3.15
CA ARG A 19 5.20 1.80 -1.76
C ARG A 19 5.04 2.97 -0.81
N GLU A 20 5.63 4.10 -1.15
CA GLU A 20 5.55 5.27 -0.29
C GLU A 20 4.11 5.73 -0.13
N ILE A 21 3.38 5.82 -1.23
CA ILE A 21 2.01 6.31 -1.17
C ILE A 21 1.12 5.36 -0.38
N ILE A 22 1.25 4.06 -0.63
CA ILE A 22 0.42 3.09 0.07
C ILE A 22 0.77 3.03 1.55
N THR A 23 2.06 3.07 1.88
CA THR A 23 2.48 3.06 3.28
C THR A 23 1.93 4.27 4.02
N ARG A 24 1.98 5.42 3.41
CA ARG A 24 1.50 6.65 4.04
C ARG A 24 -0.03 6.69 4.13
N TYR A 25 -0.70 6.23 3.09
CA TYR A 25 -2.16 6.28 3.06
C TYR A 25 -2.78 5.34 4.11
N PHE A 26 -2.25 4.13 4.21
CA PHE A 26 -2.79 3.15 5.16
C PHE A 26 -2.18 3.24 6.54
N GLY A 27 -1.17 4.08 6.71
CA GLY A 27 -0.59 4.31 8.04
C GLY A 27 0.13 3.10 8.60
N ILE A 28 0.95 2.44 7.80
CA ILE A 28 1.60 1.21 8.23
C ILE A 28 2.63 1.44 9.31
N SER A 29 3.38 2.54 9.21
CA SER A 29 4.41 2.88 10.21
C SER A 29 4.01 4.08 11.05
N HIS A 30 2.91 4.72 10.70
CA HIS A 30 2.45 5.95 11.35
C HIS A 30 0.98 6.13 11.01
N ASP A 31 0.38 7.21 11.50
CA ASP A 31 -1.01 7.50 11.18
C ASP A 31 -1.19 7.69 9.69
N GLY A 32 -2.32 7.23 9.17
CA GLY A 32 -2.61 7.38 7.75
C GLY A 32 -2.78 8.84 7.34
N GLU A 33 -2.43 9.13 6.09
CA GLU A 33 -2.55 10.46 5.51
C GLU A 33 -3.59 10.45 4.41
N THR A 34 -4.19 11.61 4.16
CA THR A 34 -5.14 11.74 3.06
C THR A 34 -4.39 11.81 1.73
N LEU A 35 -5.11 11.52 0.66
CA LEU A 35 -4.53 11.64 -0.68
C LEU A 35 -4.04 13.07 -0.94
N GLU A 36 -4.77 14.03 -0.42
CA GLU A 36 -4.40 15.44 -0.59
C GLU A 36 -3.11 15.77 0.13
N GLU A 37 -2.98 15.29 1.37
CA GLU A 37 -1.77 15.51 2.15
C GLU A 37 -0.55 14.89 1.47
N ILE A 38 -0.71 13.67 0.99
CA ILE A 38 0.37 12.99 0.31
C ILE A 38 0.76 13.75 -0.96
N GLY A 39 -0.25 14.19 -1.70
CA GLY A 39 -0.01 14.95 -2.92
C GLY A 39 0.80 16.22 -2.69
N LYS A 40 0.48 16.93 -1.61
CA LYS A 40 1.21 18.14 -1.29
C LYS A 40 2.69 17.86 -1.02
N THR A 41 2.95 16.78 -0.27
CA THR A 41 4.33 16.41 0.05
C THR A 41 5.11 16.01 -1.18
N LEU A 42 4.47 15.29 -2.08
CA LEU A 42 5.15 14.73 -3.26
C LEU A 42 5.02 15.62 -4.49
N ASN A 43 4.36 16.76 -4.34
CA ASN A 43 4.12 17.67 -5.46
C ASN A 43 3.32 17.02 -6.58
N LEU A 44 2.29 16.29 -6.18
CA LEU A 44 1.38 15.61 -7.10
C LEU A 44 -0.05 16.03 -6.80
N THR A 45 -0.91 15.94 -7.81
CA THR A 45 -2.32 16.19 -7.60
C THR A 45 -2.95 15.05 -6.80
N LYS A 46 -4.05 15.34 -6.13
CA LYS A 46 -4.80 14.33 -5.39
C LYS A 46 -5.19 13.17 -6.31
N GLU A 47 -5.61 13.50 -7.53
CA GLU A 47 -6.03 12.49 -8.48
C GLU A 47 -4.87 11.60 -8.90
N ARG A 48 -3.69 12.19 -9.09
CA ARG A 48 -2.52 11.40 -9.47
C ARG A 48 -2.13 10.45 -8.33
N VAL A 49 -2.18 10.93 -7.09
CA VAL A 49 -1.89 10.09 -5.94
C VAL A 49 -2.87 8.92 -5.88
N ARG A 50 -4.16 9.21 -6.09
CA ARG A 50 -5.18 8.16 -6.08
C ARG A 50 -4.88 7.12 -7.15
N GLN A 51 -4.50 7.56 -8.35
CA GLN A 51 -4.21 6.64 -9.44
C GLN A 51 -3.03 5.73 -9.12
N ILE A 52 -1.96 6.31 -8.57
CA ILE A 52 -0.78 5.53 -8.21
C ILE A 52 -1.15 4.52 -7.11
N LYS A 53 -1.95 4.95 -6.14
CA LYS A 53 -2.42 4.06 -5.08
C LYS A 53 -3.19 2.88 -5.67
N GLU A 54 -4.12 3.17 -6.58
CA GLU A 54 -4.92 2.11 -7.18
C GLU A 54 -4.06 1.12 -7.97
N ASP A 55 -3.10 1.65 -8.71
CA ASP A 55 -2.19 0.78 -9.47
C ASP A 55 -1.39 -0.12 -8.52
N GLY A 56 -0.91 0.46 -7.43
CA GLY A 56 -0.17 -0.31 -6.43
C GLY A 56 -1.01 -1.39 -5.79
N LEU A 57 -2.27 -1.05 -5.47
CA LEU A 57 -3.17 -2.04 -4.85
C LEU A 57 -3.44 -3.20 -5.79
N LYS A 58 -3.53 -2.94 -7.08
CA LYS A 58 -3.71 -4.03 -8.05
C LYS A 58 -2.52 -4.97 -8.04
N LYS A 59 -1.31 -4.42 -7.95
CA LYS A 59 -0.11 -5.24 -7.88
C LYS A 59 -0.07 -6.06 -6.60
N LEU A 60 -0.44 -5.44 -5.48
CA LEU A 60 -0.48 -6.15 -4.20
C LEU A 60 -1.46 -7.31 -4.25
N ARG A 61 -2.63 -7.06 -4.80
CA ARG A 61 -3.65 -8.11 -4.89
C ARG A 61 -3.16 -9.28 -5.75
N SER A 62 -2.56 -8.96 -6.90
CA SER A 62 -2.04 -10.00 -7.78
C SER A 62 -0.98 -10.83 -7.10
N TYR A 63 -0.09 -10.18 -6.37
CA TYR A 63 0.97 -10.88 -5.65
C TYR A 63 0.40 -11.74 -4.53
N ALA A 64 -0.59 -11.20 -3.81
CA ALA A 64 -1.15 -11.88 -2.65
C ALA A 64 -1.89 -13.17 -3.01
N ILE A 65 -2.45 -13.23 -4.22
CA ILE A 65 -3.17 -14.44 -4.65
C ILE A 65 -2.27 -15.67 -4.63
N GLY A 66 -0.96 -15.47 -4.81
CA GLY A 66 -0.03 -16.60 -4.85
C GLY A 66 0.38 -17.15 -3.50
N SER A 67 -0.02 -16.50 -2.40
CA SER A 67 0.41 -16.93 -1.07
C SER A 67 -0.68 -16.66 -0.05
N LYS A 68 -1.03 -17.70 0.70
CA LYS A 68 -2.06 -17.57 1.72
C LYS A 68 -1.63 -16.60 2.81
N ASP A 69 -0.37 -16.68 3.23
CA ASP A 69 0.14 -15.79 4.27
C ASP A 69 0.13 -14.33 3.83
N VAL A 70 0.56 -14.09 2.60
CA VAL A 70 0.57 -12.73 2.06
C VAL A 70 -0.85 -12.22 1.87
N MET A 71 -1.77 -13.09 1.46
CA MET A 71 -3.17 -12.69 1.30
C MET A 71 -3.77 -12.26 2.64
N ASN A 72 -3.42 -12.95 3.72
CA ASN A 72 -3.90 -12.57 5.05
C ASN A 72 -3.41 -11.17 5.43
N ILE A 73 -2.15 -10.86 5.14
CA ILE A 73 -1.61 -9.54 5.40
C ILE A 73 -2.31 -8.50 4.54
N TYR A 74 -2.52 -8.82 3.27
CA TYR A 74 -3.22 -7.92 2.36
C TYR A 74 -4.61 -7.56 2.89
N LYS A 75 -5.34 -8.56 3.34
CA LYS A 75 -6.69 -8.33 3.89
C LYS A 75 -6.64 -7.47 5.14
N GLU A 76 -5.64 -7.70 5.97
CA GLU A 76 -5.53 -6.97 7.23
C GLU A 76 -5.28 -5.48 7.01
N TYR A 77 -4.36 -5.15 6.09
CA TYR A 77 -3.94 -3.76 5.91
C TYR A 77 -4.71 -3.02 4.83
N VAL A 78 -5.29 -3.73 3.89
CA VAL A 78 -5.92 -3.08 2.75
C VAL A 78 -7.44 -3.19 2.81
N ILE A 79 -7.96 -4.40 2.94
CA ILE A 79 -9.41 -4.60 2.87
C ILE A 79 -10.10 -4.16 4.14
N SER A 80 -9.49 -4.41 5.28
CA SER A 80 -10.12 -4.09 6.57
C SER A 80 -10.24 -2.59 6.82
N GLU A 81 -9.60 -1.79 5.98
CA GLU A 81 -9.68 -0.34 6.13
C GLU A 81 -11.11 0.16 5.95
N ASN A 82 -11.87 -0.52 5.15
CA ASN A 82 -13.26 -0.13 4.95
C ASN A 82 -14.11 -0.56 6.13
#